data_d080350b0b02fabb9e59982958e9e590
#
_entry.id   d080350b0b02fabb9e59982958e9e590
#
_cell.length_a   1.000
_cell.length_b   1.000
_cell.length_c   1.000
_cell.angle_alpha   90.00
_cell.angle_beta   90.00
_cell.angle_gamma   90.00
#
_symmetry.space_group_name_H-M   'P 1'
#
loop_
_entity.id
_entity.type
_entity.pdbx_description
1 polymer ?
#
loop_
_entity_poly.entity_id
_entity_poly.type
_entity_poly.pdbx_seq_one_letter_code
_entity_poly.pdbx_strand_id
1 'polypeptide(L)'
;MSLGLYLHIPYCFSKCRYCDFYSHPGERGVPDAYVDALLRELHRFAPDAPLRPDTLYFGGGTPSLLTPAQAERLIRAAAPVPGAEITLEANPETVTEESLRGFRAAGVNRISFGVQSARDTQLRTLGRPHSAKQARAAFAAARRAGFENISGDIMLALPHYTQAEFDETLELIEKGGATHISAYLLKIEPDSAFGKHPPEGLPTGDEAADFYLYAVEQLEHHGYRQYEISNFAKPSYEGRHNLIYWDCGDYLGLGPAAHSCMGGKRFCYAPDTAAFLQDAAAPIMDGSCGAEDYLILQLRLRKGLDLEAYKTLYGKQFSTAQLAFVQNCVHAGYATFDGRTLALTPAGLIVQNSILAQLL
;
A
#
# COMPACT_ATOMS: atom_id res chain seq x y z
N MET A 1 -6.04 20.29 7.30
CA MET A 1 -5.03 19.36 6.75
C MET A 1 -5.62 17.98 6.87
N SER A 2 -5.37 17.11 5.88
CA SER A 2 -5.86 15.73 5.91
C SER A 2 -4.99 14.91 6.87
N LEU A 3 -5.59 14.05 7.68
CA LEU A 3 -4.90 13.16 8.62
C LEU A 3 -5.14 11.69 8.25
N GLY A 4 -4.07 10.92 8.04
CA GLY A 4 -4.11 9.48 7.92
C GLY A 4 -3.87 8.79 9.27
N LEU A 5 -4.64 7.75 9.58
CA LEU A 5 -4.35 6.85 10.70
C LEU A 5 -4.07 5.45 10.16
N TYR A 6 -2.87 4.92 10.44
CA TYR A 6 -2.48 3.56 10.11
C TYR A 6 -2.39 2.71 11.38
N LEU A 7 -3.07 1.58 11.39
CA LEU A 7 -3.01 0.60 12.48
C LEU A 7 -2.33 -0.68 11.97
N HIS A 8 -1.13 -0.94 12.49
CA HIS A 8 -0.37 -2.14 12.15
C HIS A 8 -0.90 -3.34 12.90
N ILE A 9 -1.24 -4.41 12.20
CA ILE A 9 -1.71 -5.68 12.76
C ILE A 9 -0.68 -6.75 12.44
N PRO A 10 0.27 -7.07 13.36
CA PRO A 10 1.43 -7.91 13.06
C PRO A 10 1.15 -9.41 13.13
N TYR A 11 -0.06 -9.85 12.85
CA TYR A 11 -0.46 -11.26 12.94
C TYR A 11 -0.76 -11.83 11.56
N CYS A 12 -0.21 -13.02 11.26
CA CYS A 12 -0.43 -13.74 10.02
C CYS A 12 -0.78 -15.21 10.29
N PHE A 13 -1.62 -15.78 9.46
CA PHE A 13 -1.85 -17.22 9.45
C PHE A 13 -0.57 -17.98 9.04
N SER A 14 0.12 -17.49 8.01
CA SER A 14 1.42 -18.00 7.55
C SER A 14 2.27 -16.85 7.00
N LYS A 15 3.61 -17.02 6.99
CA LYS A 15 4.54 -16.06 6.40
C LYS A 15 4.76 -16.40 4.93
N CYS A 16 4.44 -15.48 4.02
CA CYS A 16 4.73 -15.62 2.60
C CYS A 16 6.25 -15.57 2.36
N ARG A 17 6.75 -16.29 1.35
CA ARG A 17 8.19 -16.45 1.12
C ARG A 17 8.91 -15.16 0.71
N TYR A 18 8.19 -14.21 0.12
CA TYR A 18 8.71 -12.93 -0.34
C TYR A 18 8.57 -11.80 0.70
N CYS A 19 7.75 -12.01 1.76
CA CYS A 19 7.31 -10.95 2.65
C CYS A 19 8.37 -10.63 3.71
N ASP A 20 8.74 -9.36 3.83
CA ASP A 20 9.62 -8.79 4.85
C ASP A 20 8.87 -7.97 5.91
N PHE A 21 7.57 -7.75 5.74
CA PHE A 21 6.77 -7.01 6.72
C PHE A 21 6.86 -7.65 8.10
N TYR A 22 6.98 -6.80 9.12
CA TYR A 22 6.98 -7.25 10.49
C TYR A 22 5.66 -7.95 10.83
N SER A 23 5.72 -9.26 11.07
CA SER A 23 4.53 -10.07 11.38
C SER A 23 4.90 -11.40 12.03
N HIS A 24 4.01 -11.92 12.86
CA HIS A 24 4.10 -13.21 13.55
C HIS A 24 3.23 -14.24 12.84
N PRO A 25 3.82 -15.28 12.23
CA PRO A 25 3.06 -16.36 11.60
C PRO A 25 2.53 -17.38 12.62
N GLY A 26 1.51 -18.15 12.20
CA GLY A 26 0.91 -19.21 13.02
C GLY A 26 -0.30 -18.76 13.82
N GLU A 27 -0.71 -17.51 13.68
CA GLU A 27 -1.83 -16.93 14.43
C GLU A 27 -3.18 -17.13 13.69
N ARG A 28 -4.22 -17.35 14.46
CA ARG A 28 -5.59 -17.54 13.93
C ARG A 28 -6.55 -16.41 14.30
N GLY A 29 -6.06 -15.38 14.98
CA GLY A 29 -6.79 -14.21 15.43
C GLY A 29 -5.88 -13.21 16.09
N VAL A 30 -6.38 -12.01 16.33
CA VAL A 30 -5.68 -10.94 17.03
C VAL A 30 -6.06 -10.98 18.51
N PRO A 31 -5.10 -11.06 19.45
CA PRO A 31 -5.42 -11.04 20.89
C PRO A 31 -6.08 -9.71 21.31
N ASP A 32 -7.07 -9.76 22.20
CA ASP A 32 -7.70 -8.53 22.73
C ASP A 32 -6.69 -7.62 23.43
N ALA A 33 -5.70 -8.19 24.10
CA ALA A 33 -4.61 -7.42 24.72
C ALA A 33 -3.85 -6.53 23.69
N TYR A 34 -3.74 -6.96 22.43
CA TYR A 34 -3.14 -6.16 21.37
C TYR A 34 -4.07 -5.01 20.93
N VAL A 35 -5.35 -5.28 20.82
CA VAL A 35 -6.36 -4.24 20.54
C VAL A 35 -6.39 -3.20 21.67
N ASP A 36 -6.30 -3.64 22.93
CA ASP A 36 -6.23 -2.76 24.10
C ASP A 36 -4.95 -1.91 24.09
N ALA A 37 -3.81 -2.48 23.64
CA ALA A 37 -2.58 -1.72 23.46
C ALA A 37 -2.70 -0.64 22.38
N LEU A 38 -3.32 -0.93 21.23
CA LEU A 38 -3.62 0.08 20.20
C LEU A 38 -4.56 1.18 20.73
N LEU A 39 -5.57 0.82 21.52
CA LEU A 39 -6.48 1.80 22.14
C LEU A 39 -5.76 2.70 23.15
N ARG A 40 -4.81 2.17 23.92
CA ARG A 40 -3.94 2.99 24.80
C ARG A 40 -3.15 4.01 24.01
N GLU A 41 -2.52 3.57 22.90
CA GLU A 41 -1.75 4.48 22.04
C GLU A 41 -2.64 5.54 21.38
N LEU A 42 -3.82 5.17 20.89
CA LEU A 42 -4.81 6.14 20.38
C LEU A 42 -5.12 7.19 21.42
N HIS A 43 -5.40 6.79 22.66
CA HIS A 43 -5.66 7.74 23.76
C HIS A 43 -4.43 8.59 24.11
N ARG A 44 -3.21 8.04 24.03
CA ARG A 44 -1.97 8.80 24.31
C ARG A 44 -1.76 9.95 23.31
N PHE A 45 -2.06 9.72 22.03
CA PHE A 45 -1.97 10.77 21.00
C PHE A 45 -3.16 11.71 20.97
N ALA A 46 -4.28 11.35 21.58
CA ALA A 46 -5.51 12.12 21.57
C ALA A 46 -6.23 12.02 22.93
N PRO A 47 -5.61 12.53 24.03
CA PRO A 47 -6.14 12.38 25.39
C PRO A 47 -7.43 13.15 25.63
N ASP A 48 -7.57 14.34 25.03
CA ASP A 48 -8.67 15.27 25.29
C ASP A 48 -9.81 15.19 24.27
N ALA A 49 -9.52 14.71 23.05
CA ALA A 49 -10.50 14.60 21.98
C ALA A 49 -10.05 13.53 20.96
N PRO A 50 -10.98 12.84 20.25
CA PRO A 50 -10.60 11.83 19.26
C PRO A 50 -9.84 12.44 18.07
N LEU A 51 -8.98 11.63 17.43
CA LEU A 51 -8.10 12.03 16.32
C LEU A 51 -8.86 12.53 15.09
N ARG A 52 -10.04 11.96 14.79
CA ARG A 52 -10.89 12.29 13.65
C ARG A 52 -10.15 12.23 12.29
N PRO A 53 -9.50 11.09 11.96
CA PRO A 53 -8.73 10.98 10.72
C PRO A 53 -9.65 11.00 9.48
N ASP A 54 -9.11 11.50 8.35
CA ASP A 54 -9.75 11.47 7.04
C ASP A 54 -9.65 10.08 6.40
N THR A 55 -8.64 9.30 6.81
CA THR A 55 -8.47 7.91 6.41
C THR A 55 -8.00 7.07 7.59
N LEU A 56 -8.54 5.84 7.70
CA LEU A 56 -8.10 4.83 8.65
C LEU A 56 -7.72 3.56 7.88
N TYR A 57 -6.51 3.07 8.08
CA TYR A 57 -5.97 1.93 7.35
C TYR A 57 -5.52 0.84 8.31
N PHE A 58 -6.13 -0.33 8.24
CA PHE A 58 -5.69 -1.53 8.92
C PHE A 58 -4.78 -2.32 7.97
N GLY A 59 -3.48 -2.36 8.26
CA GLY A 59 -2.48 -3.01 7.41
C GLY A 59 -1.46 -3.82 8.20
N GLY A 60 -0.47 -4.37 7.50
CA GLY A 60 0.70 -5.04 8.07
C GLY A 60 0.79 -6.52 7.79
N GLY A 61 0.45 -7.38 8.74
CA GLY A 61 0.42 -8.82 8.55
C GLY A 61 -0.85 -9.27 7.82
N THR A 62 -1.92 -9.52 8.57
CA THR A 62 -3.23 -9.91 8.04
C THR A 62 -4.34 -9.30 8.91
N PRO A 63 -4.71 -8.04 8.66
CA PRO A 63 -5.70 -7.33 9.47
C PRO A 63 -7.08 -7.99 9.52
N SER A 64 -7.44 -8.77 8.52
CA SER A 64 -8.68 -9.57 8.52
C SER A 64 -8.72 -10.72 9.53
N LEU A 65 -7.64 -10.92 10.31
CA LEU A 65 -7.65 -11.76 11.53
C LEU A 65 -8.27 -11.06 12.74
N LEU A 66 -8.51 -9.75 12.68
CA LEU A 66 -9.37 -9.06 13.63
C LEU A 66 -10.79 -9.62 13.55
N THR A 67 -11.49 -9.65 14.68
CA THR A 67 -12.94 -9.80 14.66
C THR A 67 -13.60 -8.47 14.27
N PRO A 68 -14.81 -8.47 13.69
CA PRO A 68 -15.56 -7.25 13.43
C PRO A 68 -15.74 -6.37 14.68
N ALA A 69 -15.96 -6.97 15.85
CA ALA A 69 -16.08 -6.25 17.11
C ALA A 69 -14.78 -5.54 17.54
N GLN A 70 -13.62 -6.18 17.31
CA GLN A 70 -12.31 -5.54 17.55
C GLN A 70 -12.08 -4.37 16.60
N ALA A 71 -12.39 -4.52 15.31
CA ALA A 71 -12.31 -3.44 14.34
C ALA A 71 -13.25 -2.28 14.71
N GLU A 72 -14.49 -2.57 15.12
CA GLU A 72 -15.46 -1.56 15.60
C GLU A 72 -14.90 -0.76 16.79
N ARG A 73 -14.30 -1.42 17.78
CA ARG A 73 -13.70 -0.75 18.95
C ARG A 73 -12.63 0.27 18.52
N LEU A 74 -11.74 -0.12 17.61
CA LEU A 74 -10.67 0.75 17.10
C LEU A 74 -11.22 1.90 16.26
N ILE A 75 -12.18 1.64 15.36
CA ILE A 75 -12.84 2.66 14.54
C ILE A 75 -13.56 3.69 15.42
N ARG A 76 -14.31 3.25 16.43
CA ARG A 76 -15.01 4.14 17.35
C ARG A 76 -14.07 5.00 18.18
N ALA A 77 -12.94 4.45 18.63
CA ALA A 77 -11.93 5.21 19.37
C ALA A 77 -11.24 6.26 18.50
N ALA A 78 -10.92 5.94 17.25
CA ALA A 78 -10.33 6.88 16.29
C ALA A 78 -11.34 7.97 15.86
N ALA A 79 -12.65 7.65 15.87
CA ALA A 79 -13.75 8.51 15.45
C ALA A 79 -13.51 9.22 14.10
N PRO A 80 -13.30 8.48 12.99
CA PRO A 80 -13.02 9.10 11.69
C PRO A 80 -14.07 10.13 11.29
N VAL A 81 -13.68 11.11 10.48
CA VAL A 81 -14.62 12.11 9.97
C VAL A 81 -15.70 11.47 9.08
N PRO A 82 -16.89 12.06 8.95
CA PRO A 82 -17.90 11.59 7.99
C PRO A 82 -17.31 11.49 6.58
N GLY A 83 -17.50 10.35 5.92
CA GLY A 83 -16.93 10.09 4.59
C GLY A 83 -15.44 9.73 4.57
N ALA A 84 -14.83 9.44 5.73
CA ALA A 84 -13.48 8.89 5.81
C ALA A 84 -13.36 7.58 5.01
N GLU A 85 -12.21 7.36 4.39
CA GLU A 85 -11.85 6.05 3.84
C GLU A 85 -11.37 5.14 4.97
N ILE A 86 -12.04 4.01 5.18
CA ILE A 86 -11.67 3.02 6.20
C ILE A 86 -11.35 1.71 5.49
N THR A 87 -10.05 1.45 5.34
CA THR A 87 -9.51 0.29 4.61
C THR A 87 -9.14 -0.85 5.55
N LEU A 88 -9.48 -2.08 5.16
CA LEU A 88 -9.01 -3.32 5.78
C LEU A 88 -8.29 -4.18 4.74
N GLU A 89 -7.01 -4.52 4.99
CA GLU A 89 -6.33 -5.56 4.22
C GLU A 89 -6.82 -6.95 4.63
N ALA A 90 -6.98 -7.81 3.65
CA ALA A 90 -7.49 -9.16 3.85
C ALA A 90 -6.80 -10.18 2.96
N ASN A 91 -6.61 -11.38 3.48
CA ASN A 91 -6.26 -12.52 2.66
C ASN A 91 -7.54 -13.31 2.30
N PRO A 92 -7.64 -13.86 1.08
CA PRO A 92 -8.82 -14.58 0.63
C PRO A 92 -9.26 -15.74 1.54
N GLU A 93 -8.30 -16.40 2.20
CA GLU A 93 -8.56 -17.53 3.11
C GLU A 93 -9.02 -17.13 4.52
N THR A 94 -8.90 -15.85 4.89
CA THR A 94 -9.21 -15.38 6.25
C THR A 94 -10.57 -14.74 6.38
N VAL A 95 -11.33 -14.63 5.31
CA VAL A 95 -12.63 -13.96 5.30
C VAL A 95 -13.79 -14.89 4.92
N THR A 96 -14.94 -14.62 5.49
CA THR A 96 -16.23 -15.20 5.13
C THR A 96 -17.21 -14.07 4.79
N GLU A 97 -18.34 -14.38 4.17
CA GLU A 97 -19.39 -13.38 3.94
C GLU A 97 -19.89 -12.78 5.26
N GLU A 98 -19.98 -13.59 6.31
CA GLU A 98 -20.40 -13.15 7.64
C GLU A 98 -19.40 -12.15 8.24
N SER A 99 -18.09 -12.48 8.24
CA SER A 99 -17.05 -11.56 8.75
C SER A 99 -17.01 -10.28 7.95
N LEU A 100 -17.16 -10.34 6.62
CA LEU A 100 -17.18 -9.17 5.75
C LEU A 100 -18.40 -8.27 6.00
N ARG A 101 -19.59 -8.84 6.22
CA ARG A 101 -20.78 -8.08 6.67
C ARG A 101 -20.55 -7.41 8.02
N GLY A 102 -19.89 -8.11 8.94
CA GLY A 102 -19.52 -7.57 10.24
C GLY A 102 -18.54 -6.40 10.13
N PHE A 103 -17.47 -6.51 9.32
CA PHE A 103 -16.53 -5.40 9.08
C PHE A 103 -17.22 -4.21 8.40
N ARG A 104 -18.14 -4.48 7.45
CA ARG A 104 -18.91 -3.42 6.80
C ARG A 104 -19.81 -2.69 7.81
N ALA A 105 -20.45 -3.41 8.71
CA ALA A 105 -21.27 -2.85 9.79
C ALA A 105 -20.43 -2.07 10.81
N ALA A 106 -19.20 -2.53 11.10
CA ALA A 106 -18.24 -1.82 11.95
C ALA A 106 -17.75 -0.48 11.36
N GLY A 107 -17.98 -0.25 10.06
CA GLY A 107 -17.62 1.00 9.38
C GLY A 107 -16.53 0.88 8.31
N VAL A 108 -15.94 -0.33 8.12
CA VAL A 108 -14.99 -0.56 7.00
C VAL A 108 -15.71 -0.34 5.68
N ASN A 109 -15.18 0.53 4.80
CA ASN A 109 -15.82 0.85 3.52
C ASN A 109 -14.94 0.56 2.30
N ARG A 110 -13.67 0.19 2.51
CA ARG A 110 -12.74 -0.29 1.49
C ARG A 110 -12.08 -1.59 1.96
N ILE A 111 -11.96 -2.58 1.07
CA ILE A 111 -11.26 -3.84 1.36
C ILE A 111 -10.20 -4.10 0.29
N SER A 112 -9.00 -4.54 0.70
CA SER A 112 -7.91 -4.92 -0.21
C SER A 112 -7.59 -6.40 -0.04
N PHE A 113 -7.67 -7.17 -1.14
CA PHE A 113 -7.37 -8.60 -1.13
C PHE A 113 -5.98 -8.89 -1.71
N GLY A 114 -5.13 -9.51 -0.90
CA GLY A 114 -3.85 -10.04 -1.36
C GLY A 114 -4.01 -11.26 -2.27
N VAL A 115 -4.40 -11.08 -3.53
CA VAL A 115 -4.63 -12.15 -4.52
C VAL A 115 -3.31 -12.71 -5.04
N GLN A 116 -2.42 -11.84 -5.48
CA GLN A 116 -1.11 -12.05 -6.06
C GLN A 116 -1.10 -12.76 -7.41
N SER A 117 -1.86 -13.83 -7.60
CA SER A 117 -1.98 -14.59 -8.85
C SER A 117 -3.27 -15.41 -8.91
N ALA A 118 -3.80 -15.61 -10.11
CA ALA A 118 -4.89 -16.56 -10.38
C ALA A 118 -4.38 -18.00 -10.59
N ARG A 119 -3.07 -18.23 -10.52
CA ARG A 119 -2.44 -19.55 -10.71
C ARG A 119 -2.04 -20.17 -9.37
N ASP A 120 -2.63 -21.33 -9.04
CA ASP A 120 -2.31 -22.04 -7.80
C ASP A 120 -0.85 -22.50 -7.74
N THR A 121 -0.18 -22.70 -8.87
CA THR A 121 1.26 -22.96 -8.94
C THR A 121 2.07 -21.77 -8.46
N GLN A 122 1.76 -20.57 -8.93
CA GLN A 122 2.40 -19.33 -8.48
C GLN A 122 2.12 -19.05 -7.00
N LEU A 123 0.89 -19.25 -6.56
CA LEU A 123 0.52 -19.08 -5.15
C LEU A 123 1.33 -20.00 -4.24
N ARG A 124 1.53 -21.28 -4.62
CA ARG A 124 2.40 -22.20 -3.87
C ARG A 124 3.87 -21.76 -3.87
N THR A 125 4.39 -21.27 -4.99
CA THR A 125 5.75 -20.71 -5.07
C THR A 125 5.93 -19.55 -4.12
N LEU A 126 4.94 -18.64 -4.05
CA LEU A 126 4.91 -17.49 -3.14
C LEU A 126 4.69 -17.87 -1.66
N GLY A 127 4.31 -19.13 -1.37
CA GLY A 127 3.93 -19.56 -0.02
C GLY A 127 2.58 -19.01 0.43
N ARG A 128 1.67 -18.70 -0.52
CA ARG A 128 0.31 -18.27 -0.22
C ARG A 128 -0.57 -19.49 0.13
N PRO A 129 -1.35 -19.44 1.22
CA PRO A 129 -2.18 -20.56 1.64
C PRO A 129 -3.50 -20.66 0.87
N HIS A 130 -3.96 -19.58 0.22
CA HIS A 130 -5.20 -19.59 -0.55
C HIS A 130 -5.00 -20.12 -1.98
N SER A 131 -6.11 -20.48 -2.60
CA SER A 131 -6.23 -20.83 -4.01
C SER A 131 -6.94 -19.74 -4.82
N ALA A 132 -6.79 -19.76 -6.15
CA ALA A 132 -7.56 -18.90 -7.05
C ALA A 132 -9.08 -19.02 -6.86
N LYS A 133 -9.56 -20.23 -6.52
CA LYS A 133 -10.99 -20.47 -6.19
C LYS A 133 -11.40 -19.68 -4.94
N GLN A 134 -10.58 -19.67 -3.89
CA GLN A 134 -10.84 -18.91 -2.67
C GLN A 134 -10.79 -17.40 -2.94
N ALA A 135 -9.86 -16.94 -3.77
CA ALA A 135 -9.83 -15.53 -4.19
C ALA A 135 -11.14 -15.10 -4.87
N ARG A 136 -11.65 -15.88 -5.85
CA ARG A 136 -12.95 -15.61 -6.49
C ARG A 136 -14.09 -15.59 -5.48
N ALA A 137 -14.09 -16.53 -4.53
CA ALA A 137 -15.13 -16.61 -3.49
C ALA A 137 -15.09 -15.40 -2.55
N ALA A 138 -13.90 -14.90 -2.19
CA ALA A 138 -13.71 -13.73 -1.34
C ALA A 138 -14.27 -12.45 -2.00
N PHE A 139 -13.96 -12.21 -3.28
CA PHE A 139 -14.56 -11.09 -4.02
C PHE A 139 -16.07 -11.16 -4.08
N ALA A 140 -16.62 -12.34 -4.41
CA ALA A 140 -18.07 -12.54 -4.46
C ALA A 140 -18.72 -12.31 -3.08
N ALA A 141 -18.07 -12.75 -2.00
CA ALA A 141 -18.53 -12.52 -0.63
C ALA A 141 -18.48 -11.03 -0.25
N ALA A 142 -17.41 -10.30 -0.63
CA ALA A 142 -17.29 -8.86 -0.37
C ALA A 142 -18.42 -8.08 -1.05
N ARG A 143 -18.72 -8.39 -2.31
CA ARG A 143 -19.86 -7.77 -3.02
C ARG A 143 -21.18 -8.05 -2.34
N ARG A 144 -21.45 -9.31 -1.92
CA ARG A 144 -22.70 -9.64 -1.19
C ARG A 144 -22.75 -9.01 0.19
N ALA A 145 -21.59 -8.73 0.80
CA ALA A 145 -21.50 -7.97 2.05
C ALA A 145 -21.69 -6.45 1.86
N GLY A 146 -21.84 -5.96 0.62
CA GLY A 146 -22.11 -4.55 0.30
C GLY A 146 -20.85 -3.67 0.17
N PHE A 147 -19.68 -4.27 -0.10
CA PHE A 147 -18.49 -3.50 -0.48
C PHE A 147 -18.58 -3.09 -1.96
N GLU A 148 -18.41 -1.79 -2.21
CA GLU A 148 -18.30 -1.20 -3.55
C GLU A 148 -16.85 -0.82 -3.87
N ASN A 149 -16.06 -0.43 -2.86
CA ASN A 149 -14.64 -0.13 -2.99
C ASN A 149 -13.81 -1.37 -2.63
N ILE A 150 -13.41 -2.11 -3.65
CA ILE A 150 -12.67 -3.38 -3.52
C ILE A 150 -11.37 -3.26 -4.31
N SER A 151 -10.24 -3.54 -3.64
CA SER A 151 -8.92 -3.64 -4.24
C SER A 151 -8.47 -5.09 -4.37
N GLY A 152 -7.72 -5.39 -5.42
CA GLY A 152 -7.00 -6.66 -5.57
C GLY A 152 -5.52 -6.40 -5.80
N ASP A 153 -4.65 -7.09 -5.05
CA ASP A 153 -3.22 -6.96 -5.20
C ASP A 153 -2.70 -8.03 -6.15
N ILE A 154 -1.87 -7.64 -7.12
CA ILE A 154 -1.21 -8.50 -8.10
C ILE A 154 0.30 -8.38 -7.91
N MET A 155 1.00 -9.52 -7.93
CA MET A 155 2.44 -9.52 -7.98
C MET A 155 2.91 -9.76 -9.42
N LEU A 156 3.76 -8.85 -9.92
CA LEU A 156 4.32 -8.88 -11.26
C LEU A 156 5.70 -9.53 -11.26
N ALA A 157 6.14 -9.98 -12.43
CA ALA A 157 7.49 -10.51 -12.64
C ALA A 157 7.84 -11.70 -11.71
N LEU A 158 6.88 -12.61 -11.52
CA LEU A 158 7.06 -13.83 -10.75
C LEU A 158 8.01 -14.80 -11.48
N PRO A 159 8.58 -15.82 -10.78
CA PRO A 159 9.37 -16.86 -11.43
C PRO A 159 8.60 -17.56 -12.56
N HIS A 160 9.20 -17.63 -13.74
CA HIS A 160 8.59 -18.21 -14.97
C HIS A 160 7.23 -17.60 -15.34
N TYR A 161 6.95 -16.34 -14.94
CA TYR A 161 5.67 -15.71 -15.13
C TYR A 161 5.44 -15.29 -16.58
N THR A 162 4.25 -15.55 -17.09
CA THR A 162 3.86 -15.20 -18.45
C THR A 162 2.80 -14.10 -18.48
N GLN A 163 2.70 -13.38 -19.60
CA GLN A 163 1.65 -12.39 -19.82
C GLN A 163 0.26 -13.02 -19.68
N ALA A 164 0.04 -14.22 -20.19
CA ALA A 164 -1.24 -14.92 -20.09
C ALA A 164 -1.65 -15.20 -18.62
N GLU A 165 -0.68 -15.51 -17.74
CA GLU A 165 -0.97 -15.71 -16.30
C GLU A 165 -1.33 -14.38 -15.61
N PHE A 166 -0.74 -13.27 -16.03
CA PHE A 166 -1.14 -11.93 -15.59
C PHE A 166 -2.57 -11.61 -16.05
N ASP A 167 -2.87 -11.83 -17.34
CA ASP A 167 -4.20 -11.55 -17.91
C ASP A 167 -5.29 -12.35 -17.18
N GLU A 168 -5.05 -13.63 -16.87
CA GLU A 168 -5.96 -14.43 -16.05
C GLU A 168 -6.17 -13.86 -14.65
N THR A 169 -5.13 -13.30 -14.06
CA THR A 169 -5.20 -12.68 -12.73
C THR A 169 -5.99 -11.38 -12.78
N LEU A 170 -5.73 -10.55 -13.79
CA LEU A 170 -6.47 -9.33 -14.04
C LEU A 170 -7.96 -9.63 -14.27
N GLU A 171 -8.26 -10.62 -15.11
CA GLU A 171 -9.64 -11.06 -15.39
C GLU A 171 -10.37 -11.55 -14.11
N LEU A 172 -9.67 -12.31 -13.25
CA LEU A 172 -10.22 -12.75 -11.96
C LEU A 172 -10.65 -11.55 -11.10
N ILE A 173 -9.77 -10.56 -10.97
CA ILE A 173 -9.98 -9.38 -10.13
C ILE A 173 -11.07 -8.48 -10.72
N GLU A 174 -11.05 -8.25 -12.03
CA GLU A 174 -12.06 -7.46 -12.73
C GLU A 174 -13.45 -8.08 -12.62
N LYS A 175 -13.59 -9.38 -12.93
CA LYS A 175 -14.84 -10.14 -12.76
C LYS A 175 -15.31 -10.19 -11.31
N GLY A 176 -14.36 -10.10 -10.37
CA GLY A 176 -14.63 -9.93 -8.94
C GLY A 176 -15.28 -8.60 -8.60
N GLY A 177 -15.24 -7.62 -9.52
CA GLY A 177 -15.81 -6.28 -9.36
C GLY A 177 -14.90 -5.33 -8.59
N ALA A 178 -13.58 -5.54 -8.65
CA ALA A 178 -12.63 -4.61 -8.09
C ALA A 178 -12.70 -3.24 -8.80
N THR A 179 -12.51 -2.21 -8.02
CA THR A 179 -12.44 -0.81 -8.49
C THR A 179 -11.02 -0.25 -8.40
N HIS A 180 -10.12 -1.01 -7.78
CA HIS A 180 -8.73 -0.64 -7.58
C HIS A 180 -7.84 -1.90 -7.70
N ILE A 181 -6.62 -1.71 -8.19
CA ILE A 181 -5.60 -2.77 -8.31
C ILE A 181 -4.27 -2.21 -7.82
N SER A 182 -3.61 -2.96 -6.94
CA SER A 182 -2.21 -2.73 -6.58
C SER A 182 -1.35 -3.75 -7.33
N ALA A 183 -0.45 -3.29 -8.19
CA ALA A 183 0.41 -4.15 -9.00
C ALA A 183 1.89 -3.90 -8.65
N TYR A 184 2.52 -4.87 -7.99
CA TYR A 184 3.88 -4.75 -7.46
C TYR A 184 4.84 -5.67 -8.21
N LEU A 185 5.98 -5.15 -8.67
CA LEU A 185 7.10 -6.00 -9.07
C LEU A 185 7.60 -6.78 -7.85
N LEU A 186 7.81 -8.09 -8.04
CA LEU A 186 8.42 -8.92 -7.00
C LEU A 186 9.82 -8.40 -6.69
N LYS A 187 10.01 -7.92 -5.47
CA LYS A 187 11.32 -7.56 -4.92
C LYS A 187 11.79 -8.66 -4.00
N ILE A 188 13.04 -9.06 -4.14
CA ILE A 188 13.68 -10.04 -3.28
C ILE A 188 14.34 -9.31 -2.12
N GLU A 189 13.67 -9.32 -0.96
CA GLU A 189 14.18 -8.70 0.25
C GLU A 189 15.14 -9.66 0.98
N PRO A 190 16.33 -9.20 1.43
CA PRO A 190 17.37 -10.06 1.98
C PRO A 190 16.91 -10.94 3.15
N ASP A 191 16.05 -10.40 4.02
CA ASP A 191 15.56 -11.09 5.21
C ASP A 191 14.37 -12.02 4.96
N SER A 192 13.77 -11.97 3.77
CA SER A 192 12.71 -12.87 3.37
C SER A 192 13.21 -14.30 3.11
N ALA A 193 12.29 -15.27 3.01
CA ALA A 193 12.66 -16.63 2.64
C ALA A 193 13.23 -16.68 1.20
N PHE A 194 12.73 -15.84 0.29
CA PHE A 194 13.27 -15.69 -1.06
C PHE A 194 14.65 -15.03 -1.08
N GLY A 195 14.95 -14.10 -0.15
CA GLY A 195 16.28 -13.53 0.00
C GLY A 195 17.33 -14.57 0.41
N LYS A 196 16.94 -15.49 1.30
CA LYS A 196 17.79 -16.60 1.76
C LYS A 196 17.91 -17.73 0.73
N HIS A 197 16.83 -17.99 0.01
CA HIS A 197 16.72 -19.06 -0.99
C HIS A 197 15.93 -18.54 -2.20
N PRO A 198 16.58 -17.80 -3.12
CA PRO A 198 15.91 -17.24 -4.29
C PRO A 198 15.30 -18.34 -5.16
N PRO A 199 14.07 -18.17 -5.66
CA PRO A 199 13.48 -19.13 -6.57
C PRO A 199 14.18 -19.10 -7.94
N GLU A 200 14.20 -20.24 -8.62
CA GLU A 200 14.66 -20.33 -10.01
C GLU A 200 13.66 -19.63 -10.95
N GLY A 201 14.15 -19.15 -12.09
CA GLY A 201 13.31 -18.56 -13.14
C GLY A 201 12.83 -17.16 -12.86
N LEU A 202 13.51 -16.42 -11.97
CA LEU A 202 13.29 -14.98 -11.84
C LEU A 202 13.67 -14.27 -13.14
N PRO A 203 12.87 -13.27 -13.59
CA PRO A 203 13.22 -12.47 -14.75
C PRO A 203 14.46 -11.61 -14.47
N THR A 204 15.16 -11.23 -15.51
CA THR A 204 16.16 -10.15 -15.49
C THR A 204 15.49 -8.82 -15.21
N GLY A 205 16.30 -7.78 -14.91
CA GLY A 205 15.78 -6.42 -14.71
C GLY A 205 15.03 -5.88 -15.94
N ASP A 206 15.56 -6.14 -17.14
CA ASP A 206 14.94 -5.70 -18.39
C ASP A 206 13.62 -6.45 -18.66
N GLU A 207 13.59 -7.78 -18.47
CA GLU A 207 12.36 -8.57 -18.60
C GLU A 207 11.29 -8.13 -17.57
N ALA A 208 11.68 -7.79 -16.35
CA ALA A 208 10.77 -7.28 -15.34
C ALA A 208 10.24 -5.89 -15.71
N ALA A 209 11.08 -5.03 -16.32
CA ALA A 209 10.69 -3.71 -16.82
C ALA A 209 9.69 -3.82 -17.98
N ASP A 210 9.96 -4.69 -18.95
CA ASP A 210 9.05 -4.96 -20.07
C ASP A 210 7.71 -5.52 -19.58
N PHE A 211 7.76 -6.41 -18.59
CA PHE A 211 6.56 -6.96 -17.97
C PHE A 211 5.73 -5.90 -17.25
N TYR A 212 6.39 -4.97 -16.55
CA TYR A 212 5.70 -3.85 -15.90
C TYR A 212 5.00 -2.95 -16.93
N LEU A 213 5.66 -2.62 -18.05
CA LEU A 213 5.05 -1.82 -19.10
C LEU A 213 3.84 -2.51 -19.73
N TYR A 214 3.95 -3.82 -20.00
CA TYR A 214 2.83 -4.62 -20.44
C TYR A 214 1.66 -4.57 -19.44
N ALA A 215 1.96 -4.77 -18.14
CA ALA A 215 0.92 -4.73 -17.11
C ALA A 215 0.23 -3.36 -17.02
N VAL A 216 0.99 -2.25 -17.12
CA VAL A 216 0.41 -0.89 -17.16
C VAL A 216 -0.54 -0.75 -18.34
N GLU A 217 -0.12 -1.17 -19.55
CA GLU A 217 -0.95 -1.09 -20.76
C GLU A 217 -2.25 -1.89 -20.61
N GLN A 218 -2.18 -3.12 -20.11
CA GLN A 218 -3.36 -3.97 -19.92
C GLN A 218 -4.30 -3.40 -18.85
N LEU A 219 -3.78 -2.93 -17.72
CA LEU A 219 -4.59 -2.32 -16.66
C LEU A 219 -5.32 -1.07 -17.17
N GLU A 220 -4.66 -0.21 -17.93
CA GLU A 220 -5.28 0.97 -18.54
C GLU A 220 -6.33 0.59 -19.59
N HIS A 221 -6.07 -0.45 -20.38
CA HIS A 221 -7.03 -0.97 -21.37
C HIS A 221 -8.32 -1.49 -20.70
N HIS A 222 -8.19 -2.08 -19.49
CA HIS A 222 -9.32 -2.53 -18.67
C HIS A 222 -9.96 -1.42 -17.82
N GLY A 223 -9.54 -0.14 -18.03
CA GLY A 223 -10.13 1.04 -17.39
C GLY A 223 -9.60 1.34 -15.97
N TYR A 224 -8.50 0.70 -15.56
CA TYR A 224 -7.79 1.04 -14.32
C TYR A 224 -6.66 2.02 -14.66
N ARG A 225 -6.85 3.30 -14.35
CA ARG A 225 -5.85 4.33 -14.62
C ARG A 225 -4.75 4.29 -13.57
N GLN A 226 -3.51 4.31 -14.04
CA GLN A 226 -2.37 4.45 -13.15
C GLN A 226 -2.40 5.84 -12.50
N TYR A 227 -2.42 5.93 -11.16
CA TYR A 227 -2.32 7.20 -10.46
C TYR A 227 -1.00 7.37 -9.68
N GLU A 228 -0.31 6.26 -9.38
CA GLU A 228 1.06 6.24 -8.87
C GLU A 228 1.77 4.95 -9.32
N ILE A 229 3.03 4.78 -8.97
CA ILE A 229 3.93 3.75 -9.54
C ILE A 229 3.36 2.31 -9.47
N SER A 230 2.63 1.98 -8.41
CA SER A 230 2.14 0.60 -8.15
C SER A 230 0.63 0.49 -8.11
N ASN A 231 -0.11 1.60 -8.12
CA ASN A 231 -1.55 1.58 -7.91
C ASN A 231 -2.34 2.15 -9.08
N PHE A 232 -3.43 1.44 -9.39
CA PHE A 232 -4.31 1.67 -10.52
C PHE A 232 -5.76 1.67 -10.03
N ALA A 233 -6.59 2.59 -10.52
CA ALA A 233 -7.96 2.70 -10.07
C ALA A 233 -8.92 3.07 -11.21
N LYS A 234 -10.17 2.64 -11.07
CA LYS A 234 -11.27 3.26 -11.80
C LYS A 234 -11.46 4.70 -11.30
N PRO A 235 -11.99 5.63 -12.11
CA PRO A 235 -12.14 7.03 -11.69
C PRO A 235 -12.84 7.16 -10.32
N SER A 236 -12.26 7.95 -9.43
CA SER A 236 -12.73 8.23 -8.06
C SER A 236 -12.57 7.08 -7.05
N TYR A 237 -11.76 6.05 -7.38
CA TYR A 237 -11.42 4.94 -6.48
C TYR A 237 -9.94 4.89 -6.12
N GLU A 238 -9.19 5.96 -6.37
CA GLU A 238 -7.80 6.09 -5.93
C GLU A 238 -7.71 5.95 -4.41
N GLY A 239 -6.72 5.19 -3.91
CA GLY A 239 -6.52 4.98 -2.47
C GLY A 239 -6.13 6.26 -1.76
N ARG A 240 -7.06 6.85 -1.00
CA ARG A 240 -6.87 8.15 -0.35
C ARG A 240 -5.79 8.12 0.73
N HIS A 241 -5.67 6.99 1.43
CA HIS A 241 -4.68 6.83 2.48
C HIS A 241 -3.25 6.90 1.92
N ASN A 242 -2.96 6.17 0.84
CA ASN A 242 -1.63 6.19 0.21
C ASN A 242 -1.30 7.57 -0.38
N LEU A 243 -2.29 8.29 -0.91
CA LEU A 243 -2.09 9.64 -1.42
C LEU A 243 -1.63 10.62 -0.33
N ILE A 244 -2.04 10.44 0.94
CA ILE A 244 -1.53 11.25 2.06
C ILE A 244 -0.01 11.08 2.19
N TYR A 245 0.52 9.85 2.06
CA TYR A 245 1.96 9.61 2.10
C TYR A 245 2.69 10.30 0.95
N TRP A 246 2.17 10.14 -0.27
CA TRP A 246 2.78 10.72 -1.48
C TRP A 246 2.75 12.26 -1.48
N ASP A 247 1.75 12.87 -0.86
CA ASP A 247 1.62 14.32 -0.73
C ASP A 247 2.35 14.89 0.52
N CYS A 248 3.16 14.09 1.21
CA CYS A 248 3.82 14.46 2.48
C CYS A 248 2.83 14.99 3.53
N GLY A 249 1.61 14.48 3.52
CA GLY A 249 0.58 14.83 4.48
C GLY A 249 0.83 14.21 5.85
N ASP A 250 0.09 14.68 6.86
CA ASP A 250 0.18 14.15 8.22
C ASP A 250 -0.45 12.74 8.29
N TYR A 251 0.30 11.80 8.86
CA TYR A 251 -0.20 10.48 9.20
C TYR A 251 0.41 9.96 10.50
N LEU A 252 -0.42 9.27 11.27
CA LEU A 252 -0.04 8.59 12.50
C LEU A 252 -0.10 7.08 12.29
N GLY A 253 1.01 6.39 12.48
CA GLY A 253 1.09 4.94 12.48
C GLY A 253 1.20 4.41 13.92
N LEU A 254 0.33 3.48 14.29
CA LEU A 254 0.32 2.85 15.60
C LEU A 254 0.53 1.34 15.48
N GLY A 255 1.34 0.81 16.39
CA GLY A 255 1.73 -0.59 16.43
C GLY A 255 3.21 -0.81 16.09
N PRO A 256 3.76 -2.01 16.39
CA PRO A 256 5.15 -2.35 16.13
C PRO A 256 5.50 -2.17 14.65
N ALA A 257 6.66 -1.58 14.35
CA ALA A 257 7.14 -1.23 13.02
C ALA A 257 6.29 -0.19 12.25
N ALA A 258 5.27 0.42 12.85
CA ALA A 258 4.51 1.49 12.21
C ALA A 258 5.31 2.78 12.17
N HIS A 259 5.27 3.47 11.03
CA HIS A 259 5.89 4.77 10.81
C HIS A 259 4.83 5.88 10.83
N SER A 260 5.26 7.08 11.19
CA SER A 260 4.44 8.29 11.27
C SER A 260 5.16 9.48 10.66
N CYS A 261 4.39 10.45 10.16
CA CYS A 261 4.86 11.79 9.85
C CYS A 261 3.81 12.80 10.32
N MET A 262 4.15 13.59 11.33
CA MET A 262 3.23 14.57 11.93
C MET A 262 3.92 15.92 12.04
N GLY A 263 3.34 16.94 11.45
CA GLY A 263 3.95 18.28 11.40
C GLY A 263 5.35 18.28 10.80
N GLY A 264 5.60 17.45 9.79
CA GLY A 264 6.88 17.29 9.11
C GLY A 264 7.94 16.51 9.91
N LYS A 265 7.62 15.96 11.08
CA LYS A 265 8.52 15.11 11.89
C LYS A 265 8.18 13.65 11.69
N ARG A 266 9.21 12.85 11.39
CA ARG A 266 9.07 11.40 11.21
C ARG A 266 9.46 10.67 12.49
N PHE A 267 8.69 9.64 12.82
CA PHE A 267 8.98 8.72 13.92
C PHE A 267 8.37 7.35 13.63
N CYS A 268 8.85 6.33 14.31
CA CYS A 268 8.35 4.96 14.17
C CYS A 268 8.36 4.23 15.51
N TYR A 269 7.64 3.12 15.58
CA TYR A 269 7.77 2.15 16.65
C TYR A 269 8.80 1.06 16.26
N ALA A 270 9.58 0.60 17.25
CA ALA A 270 10.42 -0.57 17.05
C ALA A 270 9.58 -1.81 16.67
N PRO A 271 10.13 -2.75 15.87
CA PRO A 271 9.46 -4.01 15.53
C PRO A 271 9.48 -4.99 16.73
N ASP A 272 8.82 -4.62 17.82
CA ASP A 272 8.75 -5.37 19.06
C ASP A 272 7.33 -5.39 19.65
N THR A 273 6.59 -6.46 19.33
CA THR A 273 5.22 -6.65 19.82
C THR A 273 5.18 -6.86 21.33
N ALA A 274 6.19 -7.48 21.92
CA ALA A 274 6.22 -7.73 23.38
C ALA A 274 6.35 -6.41 24.16
N ALA A 275 7.27 -5.54 23.74
CA ALA A 275 7.42 -4.21 24.32
C ALA A 275 6.15 -3.36 24.13
N PHE A 276 5.51 -3.45 22.96
CA PHE A 276 4.26 -2.74 22.68
C PHE A 276 3.10 -3.18 23.59
N LEU A 277 2.97 -4.48 23.82
CA LEU A 277 1.95 -5.03 24.72
C LEU A 277 2.17 -4.63 26.18
N GLN A 278 3.45 -4.56 26.61
CA GLN A 278 3.84 -4.21 27.98
C GLN A 278 3.87 -2.70 28.25
N ASP A 279 3.45 -1.88 27.30
CA ASP A 279 3.52 -0.42 27.38
C ASP A 279 4.95 0.15 27.52
N ALA A 280 5.93 -0.61 27.05
CA ALA A 280 7.35 -0.27 27.09
C ALA A 280 7.86 0.30 25.74
N ALA A 281 7.04 0.27 24.69
CA ALA A 281 7.39 0.84 23.39
C ALA A 281 7.14 2.35 23.39
N ALA A 282 8.14 3.11 22.97
CA ALA A 282 8.01 4.57 22.74
C ALA A 282 8.33 4.89 21.28
N PRO A 283 7.73 5.94 20.71
CA PRO A 283 8.08 6.41 19.38
C PRO A 283 9.57 6.81 19.29
N ILE A 284 10.24 6.35 18.25
CA ILE A 284 11.65 6.64 17.95
C ILE A 284 11.69 7.65 16.83
N MET A 285 12.34 8.79 17.04
CA MET A 285 12.48 9.82 16.00
C MET A 285 13.30 9.29 14.83
N ASP A 286 12.78 9.46 13.60
CA ASP A 286 13.34 8.96 12.32
C ASP A 286 13.57 10.11 11.33
N GLY A 287 13.80 11.32 11.80
CA GLY A 287 14.10 12.48 10.98
C GLY A 287 12.92 13.41 10.70
N SER A 288 12.96 14.05 9.56
CA SER A 288 11.92 14.99 9.11
C SER A 288 11.59 14.77 7.64
N CYS A 289 10.37 15.12 7.25
CA CYS A 289 9.95 15.16 5.85
C CYS A 289 10.28 16.55 5.28
N GLY A 290 11.15 16.61 4.28
CA GLY A 290 11.66 17.85 3.70
C GLY A 290 11.42 17.98 2.20
N ALA A 291 12.12 18.93 1.58
CA ALA A 291 12.02 19.19 0.14
C ALA A 291 12.40 17.98 -0.72
N GLU A 292 13.43 17.24 -0.32
CA GLU A 292 13.90 16.05 -1.03
C GLU A 292 12.85 14.92 -0.96
N ASP A 293 12.28 14.66 0.23
CA ASP A 293 11.20 13.68 0.39
C ASP A 293 10.00 14.05 -0.50
N TYR A 294 9.59 15.33 -0.49
CA TYR A 294 8.48 15.80 -1.32
C TYR A 294 8.76 15.57 -2.82
N LEU A 295 9.96 15.92 -3.30
CA LEU A 295 10.36 15.67 -4.68
C LEU A 295 10.31 14.18 -5.02
N ILE A 296 10.89 13.31 -4.18
CA ILE A 296 10.88 11.86 -4.36
C ILE A 296 9.45 11.32 -4.44
N LEU A 297 8.58 11.73 -3.50
CA LEU A 297 7.23 11.20 -3.37
C LEU A 297 6.30 11.71 -4.47
N GLN A 298 6.40 13.00 -4.86
CA GLN A 298 5.58 13.55 -5.95
C GLN A 298 5.93 12.95 -7.32
N LEU A 299 7.20 12.60 -7.57
CA LEU A 299 7.59 11.93 -8.81
C LEU A 299 7.16 10.46 -8.88
N ARG A 300 6.63 9.87 -7.80
CA ARG A 300 5.94 8.56 -7.85
C ARG A 300 4.53 8.68 -8.42
N LEU A 301 3.94 9.87 -8.37
CA LEU A 301 2.58 10.14 -8.82
C LEU A 301 2.53 10.46 -10.32
N ARG A 302 1.51 9.95 -11.00
CA ARG A 302 1.26 10.28 -12.41
C ARG A 302 0.90 11.75 -12.63
N LYS A 303 0.38 12.44 -11.59
CA LYS A 303 0.18 13.89 -11.62
C LYS A 303 1.49 14.68 -11.62
N GLY A 304 2.58 14.07 -11.12
CA GLY A 304 3.91 14.65 -11.08
C GLY A 304 4.12 15.75 -10.03
N LEU A 305 5.29 16.38 -10.10
CA LEU A 305 5.76 17.46 -9.24
C LEU A 305 5.40 18.81 -9.85
N ASP A 306 4.61 19.63 -9.15
CA ASP A 306 4.38 21.03 -9.46
C ASP A 306 5.55 21.88 -8.91
N LEU A 307 6.37 22.47 -9.80
CA LEU A 307 7.55 23.25 -9.42
C LEU A 307 7.20 24.55 -8.68
N GLU A 308 6.05 25.16 -8.95
CA GLU A 308 5.60 26.34 -8.22
C GLU A 308 5.14 26.00 -6.78
N ALA A 309 4.45 24.86 -6.62
CA ALA A 309 4.12 24.33 -5.30
C ALA A 309 5.40 23.96 -4.52
N TYR A 310 6.36 23.30 -5.15
CA TYR A 310 7.65 22.95 -4.56
C TYR A 310 8.42 24.21 -4.06
N LYS A 311 8.46 25.24 -4.91
CA LYS A 311 9.06 26.54 -4.55
C LYS A 311 8.32 27.21 -3.39
N THR A 312 7.01 27.22 -3.41
CA THR A 312 6.18 27.87 -2.38
C THR A 312 6.33 27.18 -1.02
N LEU A 313 6.34 25.84 -1.00
CA LEU A 313 6.41 25.05 0.24
C LEU A 313 7.82 25.04 0.86
N TYR A 314 8.86 24.96 0.02
CA TYR A 314 10.23 24.69 0.48
C TYR A 314 11.26 25.75 0.10
N GLY A 315 10.87 26.78 -0.67
CA GLY A 315 11.81 27.82 -1.17
C GLY A 315 12.84 27.28 -2.16
N LYS A 316 12.66 26.05 -2.70
CA LYS A 316 13.58 25.36 -3.61
C LYS A 316 13.17 25.53 -5.07
N GLN A 317 14.15 25.65 -5.95
CA GLN A 317 13.93 25.72 -7.39
C GLN A 317 14.95 24.82 -8.09
N PHE A 318 14.57 24.27 -9.24
CA PHE A 318 15.51 23.55 -10.08
C PHE A 318 16.53 24.52 -10.69
N SER A 319 17.80 24.13 -10.64
CA SER A 319 18.89 24.79 -11.32
C SER A 319 18.75 24.64 -12.83
N THR A 320 19.49 25.45 -13.59
CA THR A 320 19.57 25.33 -15.05
C THR A 320 20.03 23.93 -15.50
N ALA A 321 20.95 23.31 -14.73
CA ALA A 321 21.44 21.96 -15.02
C ALA A 321 20.34 20.91 -14.81
N GLN A 322 19.59 21.00 -13.72
CA GLN A 322 18.45 20.10 -13.46
C GLN A 322 17.35 20.26 -14.51
N LEU A 323 17.03 21.49 -14.93
CA LEU A 323 16.05 21.73 -16.00
C LEU A 323 16.52 21.18 -17.35
N ALA A 324 17.82 21.31 -17.68
CA ALA A 324 18.40 20.69 -18.88
C ALA A 324 18.31 19.15 -18.82
N PHE A 325 18.58 18.55 -17.67
CA PHE A 325 18.41 17.12 -17.46
C PHE A 325 16.95 16.67 -17.61
N VAL A 326 15.99 17.44 -17.06
CA VAL A 326 14.56 17.20 -17.27
C VAL A 326 14.20 17.18 -18.76
N GLN A 327 14.72 18.14 -19.56
CA GLN A 327 14.48 18.14 -21.00
C GLN A 327 15.05 16.90 -21.69
N ASN A 328 16.21 16.41 -21.26
CA ASN A 328 16.78 15.16 -21.77
C ASN A 328 15.87 13.96 -21.43
N CYS A 329 15.31 13.91 -20.22
CA CYS A 329 14.32 12.88 -19.86
C CYS A 329 13.06 12.95 -20.71
N VAL A 330 12.58 14.16 -21.05
CA VAL A 330 11.42 14.35 -21.95
C VAL A 330 11.75 13.85 -23.37
N HIS A 331 12.90 14.22 -23.93
CA HIS A 331 13.33 13.74 -25.24
C HIS A 331 13.50 12.21 -25.31
N ALA A 332 13.94 11.60 -24.21
CA ALA A 332 14.06 10.13 -24.09
C ALA A 332 12.73 9.42 -23.80
N GLY A 333 11.61 10.13 -23.63
CA GLY A 333 10.31 9.55 -23.34
C GLY A 333 10.08 9.11 -21.89
N TYR A 334 10.97 9.47 -20.96
CA TYR A 334 10.88 9.12 -19.54
C TYR A 334 10.05 10.09 -18.71
N ALA A 335 9.84 11.32 -19.22
CA ALA A 335 9.07 12.34 -18.52
C ALA A 335 8.21 13.18 -19.46
N THR A 336 7.24 13.88 -18.89
CA THR A 336 6.57 15.03 -19.49
C THR A 336 6.84 16.25 -18.65
N PHE A 337 7.01 17.42 -19.32
CA PHE A 337 7.23 18.68 -18.64
C PHE A 337 6.61 19.82 -19.44
N ASP A 338 5.65 20.53 -18.88
CA ASP A 338 4.92 21.64 -19.50
C ASP A 338 5.46 23.03 -19.10
N GLY A 339 6.62 23.08 -18.44
CA GLY A 339 7.22 24.29 -17.88
C GLY A 339 6.87 24.53 -16.40
N ARG A 340 5.88 23.80 -15.87
CA ARG A 340 5.43 23.88 -14.48
C ARG A 340 5.42 22.50 -13.80
N THR A 341 4.83 21.51 -14.44
CA THR A 341 4.66 20.17 -13.89
C THR A 341 5.59 19.17 -14.55
N LEU A 342 6.42 18.52 -13.74
CA LEU A 342 7.25 17.39 -14.13
C LEU A 342 6.58 16.09 -13.71
N ALA A 343 6.20 15.25 -14.66
CA ALA A 343 5.63 13.93 -14.40
C ALA A 343 6.40 12.84 -15.12
N LEU A 344 6.63 11.70 -14.46
CA LEU A 344 7.26 10.54 -15.08
C LEU A 344 6.24 9.74 -15.89
N THR A 345 6.68 9.26 -17.05
CA THR A 345 5.95 8.27 -17.84
C THR A 345 6.05 6.88 -17.16
N PRO A 346 5.28 5.86 -17.56
CA PRO A 346 5.50 4.50 -17.08
C PRO A 346 6.94 4.02 -17.25
N ALA A 347 7.58 4.33 -18.39
CA ALA A 347 9.00 4.03 -18.61
C ALA A 347 9.92 4.81 -17.67
N GLY A 348 9.59 6.07 -17.37
CA GLY A 348 10.33 6.89 -16.41
C GLY A 348 10.22 6.39 -14.97
N LEU A 349 9.05 5.84 -14.58
CA LEU A 349 8.85 5.25 -13.26
C LEU A 349 9.75 4.02 -13.02
N ILE A 350 10.04 3.23 -14.05
CA ILE A 350 10.98 2.09 -13.96
C ILE A 350 12.39 2.56 -13.58
N VAL A 351 12.85 3.66 -14.17
CA VAL A 351 14.18 4.22 -13.96
C VAL A 351 14.19 5.40 -12.98
N GLN A 352 13.13 5.54 -12.18
CA GLN A 352 12.92 6.67 -11.28
C GLN A 352 14.12 6.94 -10.37
N ASN A 353 14.74 5.92 -9.80
CA ASN A 353 15.89 6.11 -8.90
C ASN A 353 17.07 6.77 -9.61
N SER A 354 17.32 6.41 -10.86
CA SER A 354 18.38 7.04 -11.68
C SER A 354 18.04 8.51 -12.01
N ILE A 355 16.78 8.81 -12.26
CA ILE A 355 16.31 10.19 -12.49
C ILE A 355 16.44 11.01 -11.21
N LEU A 356 15.98 10.47 -10.07
CA LEU A 356 16.05 11.14 -8.77
C LEU A 356 17.50 11.46 -8.37
N ALA A 357 18.46 10.54 -8.60
CA ALA A 357 19.87 10.75 -8.30
C ALA A 357 20.49 11.95 -9.04
N GLN A 358 19.86 12.44 -10.12
CA GLN A 358 20.31 13.62 -10.85
C GLN A 358 19.55 14.91 -10.45
N LEU A 359 18.41 14.74 -9.78
CA LEU A 359 17.56 15.86 -9.36
C LEU A 359 17.76 16.24 -7.89
N LEU A 360 18.30 15.33 -7.06
CA LEU A 360 18.68 15.57 -5.67
C LEU A 360 20.10 16.14 -5.58
#